data_c2396251f4b1031703161e77c6f0db4e
#
_entry.id   c2396251f4b1031703161e77c6f0db4e
#
_cell.length_a   1.000
_cell.length_b   1.000
_cell.length_c   1.000
_cell.angle_alpha   90.00
_cell.angle_beta   90.00
_cell.angle_gamma   90.00
#
_symmetry.space_group_name_H-M   'P 1'
#
loop_
_entity.id
_entity.type
_entity.pdbx_description
1 polymer ?
#
loop_
_entity_poly.entity_id
_entity_poly.type
_entity_poly.pdbx_seq_one_letter_code
_entity_poly.pdbx_strand_id
1 'polypeptide(L)'
;LDGLTEWAPTPLSRVADEREVVASEGKLTGFIFKIQANMDPKHHDRIAFMRIVSGSYHKGMKLYNVRLGKEVIVSDAVTFMAGEREQAQLAVAGDIIGLHNHGTMRIGDTFTEGENLHFNGIPNFAPELFRRIHLNDPLKQKQLQKGLMQLSEEGAVQVFRPIINNDLIVGAVGVL
;
A
#
# COMPACT_ATOMS: atom_id res chain seq x y z
N LEU A 1 19.61 -24.22 1.46
CA LEU A 1 19.30 -23.05 2.31
C LEU A 1 20.56 -22.31 2.74
N ASP A 2 21.64 -23.03 3.11
CA ASP A 2 22.89 -22.43 3.64
C ASP A 2 23.52 -21.44 2.65
N GLY A 3 23.60 -21.78 1.37
CA GLY A 3 24.09 -20.84 0.34
C GLY A 3 23.22 -19.59 0.19
N LEU A 4 21.90 -19.66 0.46
CA LEU A 4 21.05 -18.48 0.41
C LEU A 4 21.36 -17.54 1.58
N THR A 5 21.57 -18.06 2.77
CA THR A 5 21.93 -17.27 3.96
C THR A 5 23.33 -16.68 3.87
N GLU A 6 24.25 -17.35 3.18
CA GLU A 6 25.64 -16.92 3.02
C GLU A 6 25.82 -15.90 1.89
N TRP A 7 25.09 -16.07 0.76
CA TRP A 7 25.33 -15.29 -0.47
C TRP A 7 24.24 -14.27 -0.80
N ALA A 8 23.05 -14.33 -0.15
CA ALA A 8 22.03 -13.34 -0.38
C ALA A 8 22.47 -11.97 0.15
N PRO A 9 22.32 -10.89 -0.63
CA PRO A 9 22.66 -9.56 -0.14
C PRO A 9 21.71 -9.14 0.98
N THR A 10 22.22 -8.37 1.93
CA THR A 10 21.39 -7.68 2.91
C THR A 10 20.44 -6.70 2.23
N PRO A 11 19.33 -6.28 2.87
CA PRO A 11 18.47 -5.26 2.33
C PRO A 11 19.25 -3.98 2.01
N LEU A 12 19.09 -3.50 0.78
CA LEU A 12 19.77 -2.29 0.33
C LEU A 12 19.15 -1.04 0.98
N SER A 13 19.97 0.00 1.13
CA SER A 13 19.51 1.33 1.50
C SER A 13 18.46 1.85 0.50
N ARG A 14 17.60 2.74 0.95
CA ARG A 14 16.58 3.37 0.12
C ARG A 14 16.60 4.88 0.22
N VAL A 15 16.51 5.51 -0.94
CA VAL A 15 16.50 6.97 -1.04
C VAL A 15 15.08 7.48 -0.71
N ALA A 16 15.01 8.44 0.20
CA ALA A 16 13.87 9.30 0.44
C ALA A 16 14.19 10.73 -0.05
N ASP A 17 13.20 11.61 -0.14
CA ASP A 17 13.42 13.00 -0.57
C ASP A 17 14.39 13.72 0.37
N GLU A 18 14.33 13.43 1.66
CA GLU A 18 15.09 14.11 2.70
C GLU A 18 16.48 13.51 2.92
N ARG A 19 16.62 12.18 2.78
CA ARG A 19 17.89 11.47 2.99
C ARG A 19 17.85 10.03 2.49
N GLU A 20 19.00 9.39 2.47
CA GLU A 20 19.08 7.94 2.32
C GLU A 20 18.85 7.25 3.66
N VAL A 21 18.09 6.16 3.65
CA VAL A 21 17.77 5.33 4.82
C VAL A 21 18.45 3.99 4.69
N VAL A 22 19.24 3.62 5.70
CA VAL A 22 20.00 2.37 5.75
C VAL A 22 19.22 1.32 6.55
N ALA A 23 19.20 0.09 6.10
CA ALA A 23 18.46 -1.01 6.74
C ALA A 23 18.86 -1.26 8.20
N SER A 24 20.11 -0.95 8.57
CA SER A 24 20.64 -1.13 9.93
C SER A 24 20.24 -0.04 10.94
N GLU A 25 19.47 0.98 10.53
CA GLU A 25 18.98 2.00 11.45
C GLU A 25 18.00 1.40 12.46
N GLY A 26 18.08 1.87 13.71
CA GLY A 26 17.27 1.32 14.81
C GLY A 26 15.79 1.71 14.78
N LYS A 27 15.45 2.86 14.16
CA LYS A 27 14.06 3.31 14.04
C LYS A 27 13.38 2.70 12.85
N LEU A 28 12.11 2.30 13.04
CA LEU A 28 11.31 1.76 11.95
C LEU A 28 10.96 2.86 10.94
N THR A 29 11.24 2.56 9.69
CA THR A 29 10.69 3.26 8.53
C THR A 29 10.18 2.26 7.51
N GLY A 30 9.14 2.61 6.78
CA GLY A 30 8.58 1.77 5.73
C GLY A 30 7.60 2.54 4.85
N PHE A 31 7.21 1.94 3.75
CA PHE A 31 6.27 2.55 2.81
C PHE A 31 5.30 1.54 2.22
N ILE A 32 4.10 2.02 1.90
CA ILE A 32 3.08 1.23 1.23
C ILE A 32 3.38 1.20 -0.26
N PHE A 33 3.60 0.02 -0.82
CA PHE A 33 3.87 -0.14 -2.25
C PHE A 33 2.72 -0.80 -3.01
N LYS A 34 1.77 -1.43 -2.29
CA LYS A 34 0.62 -2.12 -2.89
C LYS A 34 -0.57 -2.07 -1.93
N ILE A 35 -1.77 -1.94 -2.48
CA ILE A 35 -3.03 -2.19 -1.76
C ILE A 35 -3.79 -3.26 -2.54
N GLN A 36 -4.36 -4.22 -1.83
CA GLN A 36 -5.20 -5.25 -2.41
C GLN A 36 -6.48 -5.40 -1.58
N ALA A 37 -7.62 -5.31 -2.26
CA ALA A 37 -8.92 -5.53 -1.66
C ALA A 37 -9.38 -6.98 -1.89
N ASN A 38 -10.30 -7.45 -1.04
CA ASN A 38 -11.00 -8.72 -1.20
C ASN A 38 -10.08 -9.94 -1.39
N MET A 39 -8.95 -9.98 -0.69
CA MET A 39 -8.07 -11.15 -0.70
C MET A 39 -8.76 -12.40 -0.14
N ASP A 40 -9.68 -12.21 0.82
CA ASP A 40 -10.56 -13.25 1.31
C ASP A 40 -11.98 -12.98 0.76
N PRO A 41 -12.56 -13.88 -0.04
CA PRO A 41 -13.93 -13.72 -0.56
C PRO A 41 -15.01 -13.59 0.52
N LYS A 42 -14.74 -14.09 1.73
CA LYS A 42 -15.66 -14.06 2.88
C LYS A 42 -15.55 -12.76 3.67
N HIS A 43 -14.43 -12.07 3.55
CA HIS A 43 -14.14 -10.84 4.29
C HIS A 43 -13.81 -9.75 3.29
N HIS A 44 -14.59 -8.67 3.30
CA HIS A 44 -14.32 -7.48 2.47
C HIS A 44 -13.19 -6.66 3.10
N ASP A 45 -12.03 -7.30 3.24
CA ASP A 45 -10.84 -6.66 3.79
C ASP A 45 -10.02 -5.97 2.70
N ARG A 46 -9.26 -4.97 3.11
CA ARG A 46 -8.25 -4.31 2.30
C ARG A 46 -6.93 -4.40 3.05
N ILE A 47 -5.92 -4.90 2.37
CA ILE A 47 -4.59 -5.01 2.93
C ILE A 47 -3.66 -4.05 2.20
N ALA A 48 -3.01 -3.18 2.96
CA ALA A 48 -1.93 -2.32 2.49
C ALA A 48 -0.61 -3.02 2.79
N PHE A 49 0.14 -3.36 1.76
CA PHE A 49 1.45 -4.02 1.89
C PHE A 49 2.52 -2.96 2.13
N MET A 50 3.15 -3.04 3.30
CA MET A 50 4.25 -2.19 3.71
C MET A 50 5.57 -2.93 3.62
N ARG A 51 6.54 -2.37 2.89
CA ARG A 51 7.93 -2.77 2.92
C ARG A 51 8.62 -2.04 4.07
N ILE A 52 9.22 -2.78 4.99
CA ILE A 52 10.06 -2.22 6.05
C ILE A 52 11.43 -1.90 5.44
N VAL A 53 11.87 -0.66 5.58
CA VAL A 53 13.16 -0.19 5.07
C VAL A 53 14.23 -0.23 6.15
N SER A 54 13.89 0.17 7.38
CA SER A 54 14.78 0.16 8.53
C SER A 54 14.06 -0.19 9.82
N GLY A 55 14.80 -0.53 10.85
CA GLY A 55 14.30 -0.86 12.17
C GLY A 55 13.49 -2.14 12.23
N SER A 56 12.63 -2.22 13.24
CA SER A 56 11.83 -3.43 13.51
C SER A 56 10.41 -3.07 13.90
N TYR A 57 9.45 -3.76 13.29
CA TYR A 57 8.05 -3.73 13.68
C TYR A 57 7.82 -4.66 14.86
N HIS A 58 7.06 -4.18 15.85
CA HIS A 58 6.50 -4.97 16.94
C HIS A 58 5.00 -4.77 17.00
N LYS A 59 4.26 -5.82 17.29
CA LYS A 59 2.79 -5.76 17.40
C LYS A 59 2.36 -4.67 18.38
N GLY A 60 1.41 -3.84 17.93
CA GLY A 60 0.83 -2.76 18.72
C GLY A 60 1.65 -1.47 18.77
N MET A 61 2.76 -1.39 18.04
CA MET A 61 3.54 -0.15 17.99
C MET A 61 2.78 0.97 17.30
N LYS A 62 3.12 2.20 17.66
CA LYS A 62 2.61 3.41 17.02
C LYS A 62 3.56 3.84 15.90
N LEU A 63 3.00 4.09 14.75
CA LEU A 63 3.74 4.61 13.60
C LEU A 63 3.14 5.95 13.15
N TYR A 64 3.99 6.87 12.79
CA TYR A 64 3.60 8.15 12.23
C TYR A 64 3.37 8.00 10.72
N ASN A 65 2.13 8.21 10.27
CA ASN A 65 1.84 8.32 8.84
C ASN A 65 2.16 9.74 8.38
N VAL A 66 3.20 9.88 7.59
CA VAL A 66 3.77 11.17 7.18
C VAL A 66 2.76 11.99 6.39
N ARG A 67 2.07 11.40 5.41
CA ARG A 67 1.06 12.10 4.59
C ARG A 67 -0.13 12.61 5.43
N LEU A 68 -0.57 11.83 6.42
CA LEU A 68 -1.71 12.20 7.26
C LEU A 68 -1.31 13.12 8.42
N GLY A 69 -0.01 13.22 8.71
CA GLY A 69 0.49 14.03 9.83
C GLY A 69 0.06 13.52 11.20
N LYS A 70 -0.16 12.19 11.35
CA LYS A 70 -0.67 11.63 12.60
C LYS A 70 -0.15 10.23 12.89
N GLU A 71 -0.15 9.88 14.18
CA GLU A 71 0.16 8.52 14.62
C GLU A 71 -1.01 7.56 14.36
N VAL A 72 -0.66 6.34 13.98
CA VAL A 72 -1.56 5.21 13.78
C VAL A 72 -1.03 4.03 14.60
N ILE A 73 -1.89 3.38 15.35
CA ILE A 73 -1.53 2.14 16.06
C ILE A 73 -1.64 0.98 15.06
N VAL A 74 -0.56 0.23 14.93
CA VAL A 74 -0.50 -0.97 14.09
C VAL A 74 -0.62 -2.21 14.99
N SER A 75 -1.87 -2.60 15.29
CA SER A 75 -2.16 -3.71 16.22
C SER A 75 -2.13 -5.08 15.54
N ASP A 76 -2.53 -5.14 14.27
CA ASP A 76 -2.88 -6.39 13.57
C ASP A 76 -2.21 -6.47 12.20
N ALA A 77 -0.88 -6.29 12.17
CA ALA A 77 -0.12 -6.58 10.96
C ALA A 77 -0.11 -8.08 10.69
N VAL A 78 -0.15 -8.45 9.42
CA VAL A 78 -0.14 -9.85 8.97
C VAL A 78 1.07 -10.11 8.07
N THR A 79 1.62 -11.30 8.18
CA THR A 79 2.57 -11.85 7.21
C THR A 79 1.89 -12.90 6.36
N PHE A 80 2.44 -13.15 5.19
CA PHE A 80 1.90 -14.12 4.23
C PHE A 80 2.98 -15.17 3.95
N MET A 81 2.67 -16.42 4.28
CA MET A 81 3.55 -17.54 4.00
C MET A 81 2.75 -18.67 3.36
N ALA A 82 3.15 -19.08 2.15
CA ALA A 82 2.51 -20.17 1.41
C ALA A 82 0.99 -20.05 1.25
N GLY A 83 0.46 -18.81 1.18
CA GLY A 83 -0.99 -18.56 1.06
C GLY A 83 -1.75 -18.44 2.38
N GLU A 84 -1.09 -18.75 3.50
CA GLU A 84 -1.67 -18.57 4.84
C GLU A 84 -1.35 -17.18 5.38
N ARG A 85 -2.27 -16.66 6.20
CA ARG A 85 -2.10 -15.39 6.91
C ARG A 85 -1.75 -15.67 8.35
N GLU A 86 -0.65 -15.13 8.79
CA GLU A 86 -0.24 -15.19 10.19
C GLU A 86 -0.13 -13.78 10.76
N GLN A 87 -0.45 -13.63 12.04
CA GLN A 87 -0.28 -12.35 12.71
C GLN A 87 1.22 -12.10 12.95
N ALA A 88 1.71 -10.97 12.40
CA ALA A 88 3.09 -10.56 12.60
C ALA A 88 3.32 -10.08 14.03
N GLN A 89 4.17 -10.79 14.78
CA GLN A 89 4.62 -10.36 16.10
C GLN A 89 5.84 -9.44 16.00
N LEU A 90 6.73 -9.76 15.08
CA LEU A 90 7.98 -9.07 14.78
C LEU A 90 8.21 -9.10 13.27
N ALA A 91 8.72 -8.03 12.72
CA ALA A 91 9.24 -7.98 11.36
C ALA A 91 10.40 -6.97 11.30
N VAL A 92 11.36 -7.21 10.43
CA VAL A 92 12.61 -6.44 10.36
C VAL A 92 12.79 -5.78 8.99
N ALA A 93 13.80 -4.94 8.88
CA ALA A 93 14.17 -4.33 7.60
C ALA A 93 14.31 -5.39 6.50
N GLY A 94 13.63 -5.15 5.37
CA GLY A 94 13.55 -6.11 4.27
C GLY A 94 12.26 -6.91 4.24
N ASP A 95 11.54 -7.04 5.34
CA ASP A 95 10.27 -7.76 5.38
C ASP A 95 9.13 -6.95 4.77
N ILE A 96 8.09 -7.68 4.38
CA ILE A 96 6.82 -7.13 3.92
C ILE A 96 5.73 -7.57 4.89
N ILE A 97 5.02 -6.60 5.45
CA ILE A 97 3.86 -6.84 6.31
C ILE A 97 2.59 -6.25 5.68
N GLY A 98 1.47 -6.92 5.92
CA GLY A 98 0.15 -6.42 5.52
C GLY A 98 -0.52 -5.67 6.66
N LEU A 99 -0.95 -4.45 6.40
CA LEU A 99 -1.70 -3.62 7.34
C LEU A 99 -3.18 -3.59 6.94
N HIS A 100 -4.09 -3.75 7.89
CA HIS A 100 -5.51 -3.59 7.61
C HIS A 100 -5.81 -2.13 7.24
N ASN A 101 -6.32 -1.92 6.03
CA ASN A 101 -6.62 -0.60 5.50
C ASN A 101 -8.13 -0.31 5.52
N HIS A 102 -8.55 0.58 6.37
CA HIS A 102 -9.94 1.06 6.42
C HIS A 102 -10.23 2.21 5.44
N GLY A 103 -9.44 2.32 4.36
CA GLY A 103 -9.59 3.35 3.32
C GLY A 103 -8.80 4.64 3.57
N THR A 104 -7.90 4.65 4.54
CA THR A 104 -7.07 5.81 4.88
C THR A 104 -5.66 5.75 4.30
N MET A 105 -5.09 4.55 4.16
CA MET A 105 -3.76 4.33 3.61
C MET A 105 -3.79 4.34 2.09
N ARG A 106 -2.74 4.87 1.48
CA ARG A 106 -2.54 4.95 0.03
C ARG A 106 -1.19 4.37 -0.37
N ILE A 107 -1.09 3.92 -1.62
CA ILE A 107 0.21 3.58 -2.21
C ILE A 107 1.09 4.84 -2.16
N GLY A 108 2.33 4.68 -1.69
CA GLY A 108 3.27 5.77 -1.46
C GLY A 108 3.26 6.34 -0.04
N ASP A 109 2.30 5.97 0.81
CA ASP A 109 2.32 6.41 2.20
C ASP A 109 3.57 5.91 2.90
N THR A 110 4.27 6.81 3.57
CA THR A 110 5.42 6.49 4.41
C THR A 110 5.01 6.44 5.88
N PHE A 111 5.54 5.44 6.57
CA PHE A 111 5.38 5.23 8.00
C PHE A 111 6.73 5.28 8.69
N THR A 112 6.83 6.01 9.80
CA THR A 112 8.07 6.20 10.58
C THR A 112 7.78 6.21 12.07
N GLU A 113 8.81 6.25 12.89
CA GLU A 113 8.74 6.55 14.32
C GLU A 113 8.87 8.07 14.59
N GLY A 114 8.15 8.90 13.83
CA GLY A 114 8.06 10.35 14.04
C GLY A 114 8.93 11.20 13.10
N GLU A 115 9.73 10.61 12.24
CA GLU A 115 10.52 11.34 11.24
C GLU A 115 9.67 11.66 10.02
N ASN A 116 9.87 12.82 9.41
CA ASN A 116 9.19 13.22 8.19
C ASN A 116 10.04 12.79 6.99
N LEU A 117 9.70 11.66 6.39
CA LEU A 117 10.38 11.05 5.24
C LEU A 117 9.39 10.74 4.11
N HIS A 118 9.84 10.91 2.86
CA HIS A 118 9.06 10.52 1.67
C HIS A 118 9.90 9.60 0.77
N PHE A 119 9.57 8.31 0.78
CA PHE A 119 10.25 7.35 -0.06
C PHE A 119 9.88 7.50 -1.54
N ASN A 120 10.90 7.55 -2.38
CA ASN A 120 10.81 7.68 -3.83
C ASN A 120 10.81 6.31 -4.55
N GLY A 121 10.51 6.36 -5.87
CA GLY A 121 10.68 5.22 -6.76
C GLY A 121 9.56 4.19 -6.71
N ILE A 122 8.39 4.55 -6.18
CA ILE A 122 7.18 3.75 -6.36
C ILE A 122 6.64 4.11 -7.74
N PRO A 123 6.56 3.14 -8.69
CA PRO A 123 6.10 3.44 -10.04
C PRO A 123 4.66 3.94 -10.02
N ASN A 124 4.42 5.06 -10.67
CA ASN A 124 3.08 5.57 -10.95
C ASN A 124 2.97 5.78 -12.45
N PHE A 125 2.29 4.87 -13.13
CA PHE A 125 2.13 4.90 -14.58
C PHE A 125 0.92 5.75 -14.96
N ALA A 126 1.11 6.64 -15.91
CA ALA A 126 -0.01 7.38 -16.50
C ALA A 126 -0.90 6.40 -17.30
N PRO A 127 -2.24 6.54 -17.23
CA PRO A 127 -3.12 5.69 -18.02
C PRO A 127 -2.98 6.01 -19.51
N GLU A 128 -2.96 4.95 -20.32
CA GLU A 128 -2.91 5.01 -21.78
C GLU A 128 -4.28 4.76 -22.42
N LEU A 129 -5.13 4.00 -21.73
CA LEU A 129 -6.46 3.64 -22.22
C LEU A 129 -7.54 4.31 -21.37
N PHE A 130 -8.47 4.97 -22.03
CA PHE A 130 -9.59 5.64 -21.36
C PHE A 130 -10.92 5.04 -21.83
N ARG A 131 -11.83 4.79 -20.89
CA ARG A 131 -13.18 4.32 -21.16
C ARG A 131 -14.19 5.08 -20.33
N ARG A 132 -15.26 5.53 -21.00
CA ARG A 132 -16.42 6.11 -20.32
C ARG A 132 -17.25 4.97 -19.74
N ILE A 133 -17.65 5.12 -18.49
CA ILE A 133 -18.50 4.15 -17.80
C ILE A 133 -19.94 4.54 -17.97
N HIS A 134 -20.74 3.64 -18.53
CA HIS A 134 -22.19 3.78 -18.62
C HIS A 134 -22.86 2.88 -17.59
N LEU A 135 -23.73 3.46 -16.79
CA LEU A 135 -24.50 2.72 -15.79
C LEU A 135 -25.87 2.38 -16.38
N ASN A 136 -26.10 1.12 -16.68
CA ASN A 136 -27.38 0.66 -17.23
C ASN A 136 -28.51 0.61 -16.20
N ASP A 137 -28.17 0.42 -14.92
CA ASP A 137 -29.12 0.31 -13.81
C ASP A 137 -28.82 1.39 -12.76
N PRO A 138 -29.63 2.46 -12.65
CA PRO A 138 -29.41 3.55 -11.69
C PRO A 138 -29.32 3.09 -10.23
N LEU A 139 -29.97 1.99 -9.87
CA LEU A 139 -29.97 1.45 -8.51
C LEU A 139 -28.58 0.93 -8.09
N LYS A 140 -27.71 0.60 -9.06
CA LYS A 140 -26.34 0.14 -8.82
C LYS A 140 -25.30 1.26 -8.72
N GLN A 141 -25.70 2.52 -8.76
CA GLN A 141 -24.77 3.67 -8.75
C GLN A 141 -23.81 3.64 -7.54
N LYS A 142 -24.32 3.35 -6.33
CA LYS A 142 -23.47 3.26 -5.13
C LYS A 142 -22.48 2.11 -5.20
N GLN A 143 -22.91 0.97 -5.76
CA GLN A 143 -22.04 -0.19 -5.94
C GLN A 143 -20.93 0.10 -6.95
N LEU A 144 -21.28 0.74 -8.08
CA LEU A 144 -20.30 1.17 -9.07
C LEU A 144 -19.26 2.11 -8.48
N GLN A 145 -19.70 3.15 -7.76
CA GLN A 145 -18.79 4.10 -7.13
C GLN A 145 -17.84 3.42 -6.15
N LYS A 146 -18.37 2.50 -5.32
CA LYS A 146 -17.56 1.72 -4.36
C LYS A 146 -16.52 0.86 -5.09
N GLY A 147 -16.93 0.15 -6.16
CA GLY A 147 -16.03 -0.69 -6.94
C GLY A 147 -14.92 0.11 -7.64
N LEU A 148 -15.27 1.24 -8.25
CA LEU A 148 -14.29 2.11 -8.90
C LEU A 148 -13.29 2.72 -7.90
N MET A 149 -13.77 3.08 -6.70
CA MET A 149 -12.90 3.59 -5.64
C MET A 149 -11.91 2.50 -5.18
N GLN A 150 -12.38 1.27 -5.00
CA GLN A 150 -11.51 0.13 -4.66
C GLN A 150 -10.43 -0.11 -5.71
N LEU A 151 -10.79 -0.19 -6.98
CA LEU A 151 -9.84 -0.37 -8.08
C LEU A 151 -8.83 0.78 -8.19
N SER A 152 -9.27 2.02 -7.89
CA SER A 152 -8.38 3.18 -7.86
C SER A 152 -7.41 3.14 -6.66
N GLU A 153 -7.86 2.70 -5.50
CA GLU A 153 -7.02 2.54 -4.31
C GLU A 153 -5.97 1.43 -4.49
N GLU A 154 -6.31 0.38 -5.23
CA GLU A 154 -5.38 -0.70 -5.60
C GLU A 154 -4.34 -0.26 -6.66
N GLY A 155 -4.55 0.92 -7.26
CA GLY A 155 -3.70 1.41 -8.34
C GLY A 155 -3.93 0.74 -9.70
N ALA A 156 -4.96 -0.09 -9.82
CA ALA A 156 -5.30 -0.78 -11.07
C ALA A 156 -5.83 0.18 -12.14
N VAL A 157 -6.57 1.21 -11.71
CA VAL A 157 -7.15 2.22 -12.58
C VAL A 157 -7.11 3.62 -11.93
N GLN A 158 -7.24 4.65 -12.76
CA GLN A 158 -7.51 6.02 -12.31
C GLN A 158 -8.92 6.41 -12.71
N VAL A 159 -9.64 7.07 -11.81
CA VAL A 159 -11.03 7.49 -12.03
C VAL A 159 -11.07 9.01 -12.21
N PHE A 160 -11.59 9.46 -13.34
CA PHE A 160 -11.72 10.85 -13.69
C PHE A 160 -13.19 11.27 -13.74
N ARG A 161 -13.47 12.48 -13.26
CA ARG A 161 -14.77 13.13 -13.38
C ARG A 161 -14.57 14.46 -14.12
N PRO A 162 -15.01 14.58 -15.36
CA PRO A 162 -14.95 15.84 -16.08
C PRO A 162 -15.75 16.94 -15.36
N ILE A 163 -15.24 18.16 -15.37
CA ILE A 163 -15.88 19.31 -14.72
C ILE A 163 -17.20 19.68 -15.43
N ILE A 164 -17.31 19.39 -16.72
CA ILE A 164 -18.39 19.83 -17.59
C ILE A 164 -19.64 18.94 -17.47
N ASN A 165 -19.47 17.68 -17.08
CA ASN A 165 -20.56 16.70 -17.00
C ASN A 165 -20.33 15.70 -15.84
N ASN A 166 -21.34 14.86 -15.57
CA ASN A 166 -21.26 13.84 -14.53
C ASN A 166 -20.75 12.48 -15.03
N ASP A 167 -20.07 12.43 -16.17
CA ASP A 167 -19.50 11.21 -16.69
C ASP A 167 -18.44 10.64 -15.75
N LEU A 168 -18.33 9.33 -15.72
CA LEU A 168 -17.21 8.63 -15.09
C LEU A 168 -16.31 8.07 -16.19
N ILE A 169 -15.04 8.45 -16.16
CA ILE A 169 -14.03 7.95 -17.07
C ILE A 169 -13.02 7.16 -16.26
N VAL A 170 -12.72 5.96 -16.70
CA VAL A 170 -11.67 5.11 -16.13
C VAL A 170 -10.48 5.11 -17.08
N GLY A 171 -9.31 5.38 -16.53
CA GLY A 171 -8.02 5.27 -17.20
C GLY A 171 -7.25 4.07 -16.68
N ALA A 172 -6.69 3.24 -17.56
CA ALA A 172 -5.84 2.10 -17.24
C ALA A 172 -4.56 2.13 -18.08
N VAL A 173 -3.50 1.50 -17.56
CA VAL A 173 -2.19 1.41 -18.24
C VAL A 173 -2.24 0.40 -19.39
N GLY A 174 -3.16 -0.57 -19.34
CA GLY A 174 -3.31 -1.61 -20.34
C GLY A 174 -4.71 -2.23 -20.33
N VAL A 175 -4.94 -3.19 -21.23
CA VAL A 175 -6.17 -3.99 -21.23
C VAL A 175 -6.12 -4.96 -20.06
N LEU A 176 -7.11 -4.90 -19.18
CA LEU A 176 -7.32 -5.82 -18.07
C LEU A 176 -8.09 -7.05 -18.53
#